data_5e3140df81b3c114b62479303f8ccfe4
#
_entry.id   5e3140df81b3c114b62479303f8ccfe4
#
_cell.length_a   1.000
_cell.length_b   1.000
_cell.length_c   1.000
_cell.angle_alpha   90.00
_cell.angle_beta   90.00
_cell.angle_gamma   90.00
#
_symmetry.space_group_name_H-M   'P 1'
#
loop_
_entity.id
_entity.type
_entity.pdbx_description
1 polymer ?
#
loop_
_entity_poly.entity_id
_entity_poly.type
_entity_poly.pdbx_seq_one_letter_code
_entity_poly.pdbx_strand_id
1 'polypeptide(L)'
;IIGTMNTTDRSIALLDTALRRRFTFRELMPDPSVLPVDVDGINLQRLLMSLNDRIEYLFDREHQIGHAYFTNCQSRSDIEEVMRHKVIPLLAEYFYEDWSRVATVLGDSVNGRNCFLTSRSLPVPDGMGDDETGQTRVRWTVNSQFDFSGFVG
;
A
#
# COMPACT_ATOMS: atom_id res chain seq x y z
N ILE A 1 -13.66 -29.71 9.54
CA ILE A 1 -12.35 -29.26 8.98
C ILE A 1 -12.45 -27.77 8.71
N ILE A 2 -11.51 -26.99 9.22
CA ILE A 2 -11.39 -25.56 8.97
C ILE A 2 -10.11 -25.36 8.15
N GLY A 3 -10.21 -24.62 7.05
CA GLY A 3 -9.07 -24.25 6.22
C GLY A 3 -9.07 -22.75 5.96
N THR A 4 -7.90 -22.18 5.69
CA THR A 4 -7.74 -20.80 5.27
C THR A 4 -7.16 -20.76 3.85
N MET A 5 -7.54 -19.76 3.07
CA MET A 5 -7.00 -19.54 1.74
C MET A 5 -6.81 -18.04 1.50
N ASN A 6 -5.81 -17.70 0.70
CA ASN A 6 -5.62 -16.34 0.22
C ASN A 6 -6.20 -16.23 -1.21
N THR A 7 -7.24 -15.41 -1.38
CA THR A 7 -7.92 -15.22 -2.67
C THR A 7 -7.09 -14.36 -3.65
N THR A 8 -6.11 -13.64 -3.14
CA THR A 8 -5.17 -12.84 -3.96
C THR A 8 -4.24 -13.72 -4.80
N ASP A 9 -4.00 -14.94 -4.35
CA ASP A 9 -3.19 -15.91 -5.08
C ASP A 9 -3.99 -16.53 -6.22
N ARG A 10 -3.78 -16.05 -7.43
CA ARG A 10 -4.48 -16.51 -8.65
C ARG A 10 -4.22 -17.99 -8.97
N SER A 11 -3.16 -18.60 -8.43
CA SER A 11 -2.89 -20.03 -8.58
C SER A 11 -3.95 -20.89 -7.90
N ILE A 12 -4.64 -20.33 -6.91
CA ILE A 12 -5.72 -20.98 -6.14
C ILE A 12 -7.11 -20.69 -6.73
N ALA A 13 -7.24 -19.78 -7.67
CA ALA A 13 -8.53 -19.43 -8.31
C ALA A 13 -9.18 -20.60 -9.08
N LEU A 14 -8.45 -21.69 -9.27
CA LEU A 14 -8.95 -22.96 -9.80
C LEU A 14 -9.43 -23.93 -8.72
N LEU A 15 -9.87 -23.42 -7.56
CA LEU A 15 -10.61 -24.27 -6.64
C LEU A 15 -11.79 -24.89 -7.38
N ASP A 16 -11.67 -26.20 -7.60
CA ASP A 16 -12.68 -27.00 -8.25
C ASP A 16 -14.07 -26.65 -7.71
N THR A 17 -15.01 -26.43 -8.60
CA THR A 17 -16.42 -26.18 -8.26
C THR A 17 -16.98 -27.23 -7.28
N ALA A 18 -16.43 -28.45 -7.30
CA ALA A 18 -16.80 -29.50 -6.37
C ALA A 18 -16.38 -29.19 -4.91
N LEU A 19 -15.26 -28.54 -4.68
CA LEU A 19 -14.84 -28.08 -3.34
C LEU A 19 -15.71 -26.92 -2.86
N ARG A 20 -16.04 -25.98 -3.74
CA ARG A 20 -16.91 -24.85 -3.37
C ARG A 20 -18.28 -25.30 -2.88
N ARG A 21 -18.81 -26.41 -3.37
CA ARG A 21 -20.11 -26.96 -2.94
C ARG A 21 -20.07 -27.69 -1.59
N ARG A 22 -18.87 -28.07 -1.12
CA ARG A 22 -18.68 -28.86 0.10
C ARG A 22 -18.30 -28.04 1.32
N PHE A 23 -17.93 -26.75 1.14
CA PHE A 23 -17.49 -25.86 2.20
C PHE A 23 -18.34 -24.60 2.24
N THR A 24 -18.56 -24.10 3.45
CA THR A 24 -19.08 -22.75 3.65
C THR A 24 -17.90 -21.80 3.70
N PHE A 25 -17.89 -20.80 2.81
CA PHE A 25 -16.83 -19.81 2.75
C PHE A 25 -17.22 -18.59 3.59
N ARG A 26 -16.29 -18.12 4.39
CA ARG A 26 -16.40 -16.86 5.12
C ARG A 26 -15.24 -15.96 4.73
N GLU A 27 -15.56 -14.83 4.13
CA GLU A 27 -14.57 -13.83 3.79
C GLU A 27 -14.10 -13.09 5.06
N LEU A 28 -12.80 -12.90 5.20
CA LEU A 28 -12.17 -12.15 6.27
C LEU A 28 -11.52 -10.91 5.66
N MET A 29 -12.27 -9.81 5.68
CA MET A 29 -11.76 -8.51 5.21
C MET A 29 -10.95 -7.82 6.30
N PRO A 30 -10.04 -6.90 5.93
CA PRO A 30 -9.39 -6.03 6.89
C PRO A 30 -10.42 -5.29 7.75
N ASP A 31 -10.22 -5.33 9.06
CA ASP A 31 -11.07 -4.62 10.03
C ASP A 31 -10.25 -3.52 10.73
N PRO A 32 -10.35 -2.26 10.29
CA PRO A 32 -9.64 -1.17 10.94
C PRO A 32 -10.06 -0.92 12.38
N SER A 33 -11.29 -1.31 12.77
CA SER A 33 -11.83 -1.05 14.12
C SER A 33 -11.06 -1.75 15.25
N VAL A 34 -10.30 -2.80 14.93
CA VAL A 34 -9.46 -3.51 15.90
C VAL A 34 -8.15 -2.77 16.22
N LEU A 35 -7.81 -1.74 15.43
CA LEU A 35 -6.60 -0.96 15.63
C LEU A 35 -6.84 0.23 16.56
N PRO A 36 -5.82 0.67 17.30
CA PRO A 36 -5.92 1.86 18.12
C PRO A 36 -6.12 3.12 17.26
N VAL A 37 -6.92 4.06 17.79
CA VAL A 37 -7.16 5.37 17.16
C VAL A 37 -6.05 6.37 17.43
N ASP A 38 -5.15 6.06 18.36
CA ASP A 38 -4.03 6.93 18.72
C ASP A 38 -2.82 6.09 19.14
N VAL A 39 -1.77 6.19 18.35
CA VAL A 39 -0.43 5.70 18.69
C VAL A 39 0.55 6.84 18.39
N ASP A 40 1.04 7.50 19.44
CA ASP A 40 1.92 8.67 19.32
C ASP A 40 1.34 9.77 18.40
N GLY A 41 0.03 10.03 18.50
CA GLY A 41 -0.68 11.02 17.68
C GLY A 41 -1.12 10.52 16.31
N ILE A 42 -0.85 9.26 15.96
CA ILE A 42 -1.21 8.67 14.66
C ILE A 42 -2.46 7.79 14.82
N ASN A 43 -3.49 8.07 14.02
CA ASN A 43 -4.70 7.27 13.96
C ASN A 43 -4.52 6.10 13.00
N LEU A 44 -4.27 4.89 13.53
CA LEU A 44 -4.03 3.70 12.72
C LEU A 44 -5.26 3.22 11.95
N GLN A 45 -6.45 3.41 12.48
CA GLN A 45 -7.69 3.08 11.77
C GLN A 45 -7.80 3.91 10.49
N ARG A 46 -7.61 5.23 10.63
CA ARG A 46 -7.65 6.17 9.51
C ARG A 46 -6.55 5.91 8.49
N LEU A 47 -5.35 5.57 8.96
CA LEU A 47 -4.23 5.21 8.09
C LEU A 47 -4.60 3.99 7.24
N LEU A 48 -5.04 2.89 7.87
CA LEU A 48 -5.39 1.66 7.18
C LEU A 48 -6.56 1.85 6.21
N MET A 49 -7.62 2.55 6.63
CA MET A 49 -8.76 2.86 5.76
C MET A 49 -8.33 3.63 4.52
N SER A 50 -7.55 4.71 4.71
CA SER A 50 -7.10 5.55 3.58
C SER A 50 -6.23 4.78 2.58
N LEU A 51 -5.37 3.89 3.06
CA LEU A 51 -4.57 3.03 2.19
C LEU A 51 -5.46 2.06 1.40
N ASN A 52 -6.37 1.38 2.09
CA ASN A 52 -7.22 0.37 1.48
C ASN A 52 -8.24 0.94 0.49
N ASP A 53 -8.84 2.11 0.78
CA ASP A 53 -9.73 2.80 -0.15
C ASP A 53 -9.01 3.14 -1.46
N ARG A 54 -7.75 3.58 -1.39
CA ARG A 54 -6.96 3.91 -2.57
C ARG A 54 -6.48 2.65 -3.32
N ILE A 55 -6.15 1.57 -2.61
CA ILE A 55 -5.82 0.28 -3.21
C ILE A 55 -7.03 -0.26 -3.96
N GLU A 56 -8.21 -0.27 -3.33
CA GLU A 56 -9.43 -0.75 -3.97
C GLU A 56 -9.77 0.05 -5.23
N TYR A 57 -9.59 1.36 -5.19
CA TYR A 57 -9.83 2.23 -6.35
C TYR A 57 -8.85 2.00 -7.50
N LEU A 58 -7.54 1.82 -7.20
CA LEU A 58 -6.47 1.74 -8.21
C LEU A 58 -6.19 0.32 -8.69
N PHE A 59 -6.60 -0.67 -7.93
CA PHE A 59 -6.29 -2.08 -8.20
C PHE A 59 -7.53 -2.96 -8.01
N ASP A 60 -7.79 -3.45 -6.81
CA ASP A 60 -9.00 -4.19 -6.43
C ASP A 60 -9.13 -4.31 -4.90
N ARG A 61 -10.28 -4.85 -4.46
CA ARG A 61 -10.54 -5.07 -3.02
C ARG A 61 -9.80 -6.26 -2.41
N GLU A 62 -9.30 -7.18 -3.23
CA GLU A 62 -8.64 -8.39 -2.74
C GLU A 62 -7.20 -8.14 -2.31
N HIS A 63 -6.59 -7.05 -2.80
CA HIS A 63 -5.25 -6.62 -2.47
C HIS A 63 -5.17 -5.64 -1.30
N GLN A 64 -6.24 -5.47 -0.55
CA GLN A 64 -6.24 -4.62 0.64
C GLN A 64 -5.21 -5.08 1.67
N ILE A 65 -4.62 -4.12 2.38
CA ILE A 65 -3.66 -4.39 3.47
C ILE A 65 -4.43 -4.86 4.70
N GLY A 66 -4.02 -6.00 5.27
CA GLY A 66 -4.61 -6.53 6.48
C GLY A 66 -4.28 -5.69 7.72
N HIS A 67 -5.23 -5.57 8.65
CA HIS A 67 -5.00 -4.89 9.93
C HIS A 67 -3.89 -5.55 10.76
N ALA A 68 -3.62 -6.85 10.55
CA ALA A 68 -2.58 -7.59 11.26
C ALA A 68 -1.18 -6.98 11.16
N TYR A 69 -0.90 -6.23 10.10
CA TYR A 69 0.37 -5.51 9.97
C TYR A 69 0.60 -4.49 11.08
N PHE A 70 -0.47 -3.89 11.61
CA PHE A 70 -0.43 -2.77 12.56
C PHE A 70 -0.84 -3.13 13.99
N THR A 71 -1.31 -4.35 14.23
CA THR A 71 -1.84 -4.76 15.56
C THR A 71 -0.81 -4.67 16.68
N ASN A 72 0.47 -4.81 16.38
CA ASN A 72 1.54 -4.77 17.37
C ASN A 72 2.27 -3.42 17.44
N CYS A 73 1.81 -2.41 16.69
CA CYS A 73 2.42 -1.09 16.74
C CYS A 73 2.02 -0.37 18.02
N GLN A 74 3.00 -0.05 18.88
CA GLN A 74 2.81 0.65 20.14
C GLN A 74 3.46 2.03 20.13
N SER A 75 4.25 2.34 19.11
CA SER A 75 4.96 3.60 18.95
C SER A 75 4.97 4.05 17.50
N ARG A 76 5.25 5.33 17.29
CA ARG A 76 5.49 5.88 15.93
C ARG A 76 6.60 5.14 15.21
N SER A 77 7.66 4.74 15.91
CA SER A 77 8.78 3.98 15.33
C SER A 77 8.32 2.63 14.77
N ASP A 78 7.42 1.93 15.48
CA ASP A 78 6.88 0.65 15.01
C ASP A 78 6.07 0.85 13.72
N ILE A 79 5.28 1.93 13.67
CA ILE A 79 4.49 2.28 12.47
C ILE A 79 5.42 2.59 11.29
N GLU A 80 6.47 3.37 11.51
CA GLU A 80 7.46 3.69 10.47
C GLU A 80 8.16 2.43 9.95
N GLU A 81 8.50 1.50 10.84
CA GLU A 81 9.12 0.23 10.46
C GLU A 81 8.18 -0.64 9.63
N VAL A 82 6.93 -0.77 10.04
CA VAL A 82 5.90 -1.51 9.28
C VAL A 82 5.67 -0.87 7.90
N MET A 83 5.53 0.45 7.84
CA MET A 83 5.37 1.14 6.57
C MET A 83 6.56 0.93 5.65
N ARG A 84 7.78 1.11 6.16
CA ARG A 84 9.03 1.04 5.39
C ARG A 84 9.37 -0.36 4.90
N HIS A 85 9.21 -1.36 5.76
CA HIS A 85 9.72 -2.71 5.49
C HIS A 85 8.66 -3.72 5.07
N LYS A 86 7.37 -3.37 5.22
CA LYS A 86 6.26 -4.27 4.87
C LYS A 86 5.29 -3.64 3.88
N VAL A 87 4.71 -2.47 4.20
CA VAL A 87 3.64 -1.88 3.40
C VAL A 87 4.17 -1.32 2.07
N ILE A 88 5.19 -0.48 2.09
CA ILE A 88 5.74 0.12 0.86
C ILE A 88 6.29 -0.95 -0.10
N PRO A 89 7.08 -1.95 0.34
CA PRO A 89 7.51 -3.04 -0.53
C PRO A 89 6.34 -3.85 -1.10
N LEU A 90 5.32 -4.14 -0.30
CA LEU A 90 4.12 -4.84 -0.77
C LEU A 90 3.38 -4.05 -1.86
N LEU A 91 3.23 -2.74 -1.69
CA LEU A 91 2.63 -1.87 -2.71
C LEU A 91 3.49 -1.84 -3.99
N ALA A 92 4.82 -1.79 -3.87
CA ALA A 92 5.70 -1.85 -5.02
C ALA A 92 5.53 -3.16 -5.81
N GLU A 93 5.36 -4.29 -5.12
CA GLU A 93 5.05 -5.58 -5.73
C GLU A 93 3.68 -5.57 -6.42
N TYR A 94 2.63 -5.08 -5.76
CA TYR A 94 1.28 -5.03 -6.32
C TYR A 94 1.21 -4.20 -7.61
N PHE A 95 1.92 -3.09 -7.66
CA PHE A 95 1.93 -2.18 -8.79
C PHE A 95 3.11 -2.39 -9.75
N TYR A 96 3.81 -3.53 -9.66
CA TYR A 96 4.93 -3.87 -10.56
C TYR A 96 5.99 -2.76 -10.63
N GLU A 97 6.35 -2.19 -9.48
CA GLU A 97 7.30 -1.07 -9.34
C GLU A 97 6.85 0.24 -10.02
N ASP A 98 5.57 0.38 -10.34
CA ASP A 98 5.00 1.68 -10.72
C ASP A 98 4.92 2.60 -9.48
N TRP A 99 6.03 3.26 -9.19
CA TRP A 99 6.16 4.13 -8.02
C TRP A 99 5.22 5.32 -8.01
N SER A 100 4.71 5.74 -9.18
CA SER A 100 3.68 6.78 -9.25
C SER A 100 2.35 6.31 -8.62
N ARG A 101 1.97 5.06 -8.89
CA ARG A 101 0.79 4.46 -8.26
C ARG A 101 1.01 4.18 -6.78
N VAL A 102 2.19 3.71 -6.40
CA VAL A 102 2.56 3.52 -4.98
C VAL A 102 2.44 4.86 -4.24
N ALA A 103 2.98 5.94 -4.79
CA ALA A 103 2.87 7.28 -4.22
C ALA A 103 1.39 7.69 -4.04
N THR A 104 0.56 7.46 -5.05
CA THR A 104 -0.87 7.77 -4.98
C THR A 104 -1.59 7.02 -3.86
N VAL A 105 -1.29 5.73 -3.66
CA VAL A 105 -1.84 4.95 -2.54
C VAL A 105 -1.39 5.54 -1.20
N LEU A 106 -0.13 5.93 -1.07
CA LEU A 106 0.40 6.54 0.15
C LEU A 106 -0.15 7.97 0.39
N GLY A 107 -0.74 8.59 -0.62
CA GLY A 107 -1.24 9.96 -0.56
C GLY A 107 -0.20 11.00 -0.94
N ASP A 108 0.88 10.57 -1.54
CA ASP A 108 1.93 11.43 -2.10
C ASP A 108 1.66 11.74 -3.58
N SER A 109 2.27 12.79 -4.10
CA SER A 109 2.18 13.14 -5.51
C SER A 109 3.44 13.85 -6.01
N VAL A 110 3.67 13.81 -7.32
CA VAL A 110 4.87 14.42 -7.95
C VAL A 110 5.04 15.90 -7.62
N ASN A 111 3.94 16.64 -7.50
CA ASN A 111 3.94 18.10 -7.27
C ASN A 111 3.21 18.50 -5.98
N GLY A 112 3.03 17.56 -5.04
CA GLY A 112 2.26 17.78 -3.84
C GLY A 112 2.93 17.27 -2.58
N ARG A 113 2.14 16.57 -1.75
CA ARG A 113 2.67 15.98 -0.52
C ARG A 113 3.71 14.90 -0.82
N ASN A 114 4.78 14.94 -0.06
CA ASN A 114 5.87 13.97 -0.08
C ASN A 114 6.07 13.41 1.33
N CYS A 115 5.01 12.78 1.86
CA CYS A 115 5.02 12.28 3.24
C CYS A 115 5.86 11.02 3.41
N PHE A 116 5.80 10.12 2.44
CA PHE A 116 6.46 8.81 2.47
C PHE A 116 7.52 8.66 1.37
N LEU A 117 7.26 9.24 0.20
CA LEU A 117 8.12 9.18 -0.96
C LEU A 117 8.45 10.59 -1.46
N THR A 118 9.66 10.76 -1.94
CA THR A 118 10.08 11.98 -2.65
C THR A 118 10.36 11.66 -4.10
N SER A 119 9.90 12.49 -5.00
CA SER A 119 10.15 12.39 -6.44
C SER A 119 11.14 13.44 -6.89
N ARG A 120 12.02 13.06 -7.83
CA ARG A 120 12.95 13.96 -8.51
C ARG A 120 12.94 13.69 -10.00
N SER A 121 12.76 14.73 -10.79
CA SER A 121 12.95 14.65 -12.24
C SER A 121 14.41 14.36 -12.57
N LEU A 122 14.63 13.42 -13.49
CA LEU A 122 15.97 13.10 -13.98
C LEU A 122 16.29 14.01 -15.18
N PRO A 123 17.50 14.60 -15.22
CA PRO A 123 17.93 15.35 -16.39
C PRO A 123 18.08 14.40 -17.60
N VAL A 124 17.79 14.93 -18.77
CA VAL A 124 18.07 14.21 -20.03
C VAL A 124 19.60 14.11 -20.19
N PRO A 125 20.15 12.90 -20.44
CA PRO A 125 21.59 12.75 -20.68
C PRO A 125 22.04 13.52 -21.92
N ASP A 126 23.26 14.11 -21.85
CA ASP A 126 23.85 14.77 -22.99
C ASP A 126 23.99 13.81 -24.20
N GLY A 127 23.51 14.21 -25.37
CA GLY A 127 23.53 13.40 -26.59
C GLY A 127 22.25 12.59 -26.87
N MET A 128 21.27 12.58 -25.97
CA MET A 128 19.90 12.22 -26.30
C MET A 128 19.19 13.50 -26.76
N GLY A 129 18.79 13.56 -28.03
CA GLY A 129 17.93 14.64 -28.54
C GLY A 129 16.63 14.69 -27.72
N ASP A 130 15.93 15.83 -27.75
CA ASP A 130 14.62 15.98 -27.14
C ASP A 130 13.75 14.77 -27.57
N ASP A 131 13.59 13.83 -26.66
CA ASP A 131 12.87 12.59 -26.92
C ASP A 131 11.46 12.96 -27.36
N GLU A 132 11.05 12.45 -28.51
CA GLU A 132 9.73 12.63 -29.10
C GLU A 132 8.58 12.19 -28.15
N THR A 133 8.90 11.64 -26.99
CA THR A 133 7.91 11.16 -26.01
C THR A 133 7.52 12.19 -24.96
N GLY A 134 8.25 13.29 -24.78
CA GLY A 134 7.93 14.33 -23.79
C GLY A 134 7.80 13.84 -22.35
N GLN A 135 8.17 12.58 -22.06
CA GLN A 135 8.03 11.97 -20.75
C GLN A 135 9.22 12.32 -19.86
N THR A 136 8.99 13.18 -18.89
CA THR A 136 9.95 13.43 -17.83
C THR A 136 10.12 12.15 -17.00
N ARG A 137 11.31 11.56 -17.01
CA ARG A 137 11.63 10.43 -16.13
C ARG A 137 11.80 10.92 -14.71
N VAL A 138 11.13 10.23 -13.79
CA VAL A 138 11.09 10.58 -12.36
C VAL A 138 11.74 9.46 -11.56
N ARG A 139 12.66 9.83 -10.66
CA ARG A 139 13.17 8.92 -9.64
C ARG A 139 12.39 9.11 -8.36
N TRP A 140 11.92 8.01 -7.78
CA TRP A 140 11.29 7.99 -6.48
C TRP A 140 12.24 7.47 -5.42
N THR A 141 12.17 8.03 -4.23
CA THR A 141 13.00 7.64 -3.08
C THR A 141 12.12 7.58 -1.84
N VAL A 142 12.25 6.52 -1.06
CA VAL A 142 11.58 6.40 0.24
C VAL A 142 12.23 7.36 1.22
N ASN A 143 11.43 8.20 1.87
CA ASN A 143 11.91 9.21 2.81
C ASN A 143 12.58 8.55 4.02
N SER A 144 13.60 9.20 4.57
CA SER A 144 14.25 8.76 5.81
C SER A 144 13.34 8.90 7.03
N GLN A 145 12.48 9.90 7.03
CA GLN A 145 11.44 10.13 8.03
C GLN A 145 10.10 10.27 7.34
N PHE A 146 9.04 9.73 7.94
CA PHE A 146 7.68 9.82 7.40
C PHE A 146 6.89 10.93 8.08
N ASP A 147 6.01 11.55 7.31
CA ASP A 147 5.06 12.55 7.80
C ASP A 147 3.66 11.94 7.88
N PHE A 148 3.17 11.76 9.10
CA PHE A 148 1.84 11.23 9.38
C PHE A 148 0.81 12.34 9.67
N SER A 149 1.09 13.59 9.36
CA SER A 149 0.19 14.73 9.66
C SER A 149 -1.21 14.57 9.05
N GLY A 150 -1.34 13.82 7.96
CA GLY A 150 -2.63 13.49 7.36
C GLY A 150 -3.47 12.48 8.13
N PHE A 151 -2.90 11.83 9.15
CA PHE A 151 -3.52 10.74 9.91
C PHE A 151 -3.59 11.04 11.41
N VAL A 152 -3.52 12.29 11.79
CA VAL A 152 -3.74 12.74 13.16
C VAL A 152 -5.22 12.60 13.49
N GLY A 153 -5.50 12.08 14.67
CA GLY A 153 -6.86 11.79 15.16
C GLY A 153 -7.68 13.03 15.45
#